data_6fadc5000a06326f5d7e80e5ded4bfa6
#
_entry.id   6fadc5000a06326f5d7e80e5ded4bfa6
#
_cell.length_a   1.000
_cell.length_b   1.000
_cell.length_c   1.000
_cell.angle_alpha   90.00
_cell.angle_beta   90.00
_cell.angle_gamma   90.00
#
_symmetry.space_group_name_H-M   'P 1'
#
loop_
_entity.id
_entity.type
_entity.pdbx_description
1 polymer ?
#
loop_
_entity_poly.entity_id
_entity_poly.type
_entity_poly.pdbx_seq_one_letter_code
_entity_poly.pdbx_strand_id
1 'polypeptide(L)'
;MKTIAIIDDDIHIGDILREVLVQEGYSVLRAYSGTEALYLLSQNKPDLVLLDLMLPGLSGEEVLPHIENIPVIVLSAKVDVQDKVNLLLGGAADYMTKPFDTKAVSYTHLRAH
;
A
#
# COMPACT_ATOMS: atom_id res chain seq x y z
N MET A 1 10.51 3.27 -15.69
CA MET A 1 10.65 2.93 -14.27
C MET A 1 9.28 2.89 -13.63
N LYS A 2 8.97 1.81 -12.92
CA LYS A 2 7.69 1.69 -12.24
C LYS A 2 7.69 2.45 -10.92
N THR A 3 6.56 3.05 -10.59
CA THR A 3 6.38 3.88 -9.40
C THR A 3 5.43 3.20 -8.44
N ILE A 4 5.82 3.14 -7.17
CA ILE A 4 5.04 2.53 -6.10
C ILE A 4 4.74 3.60 -5.06
N ALA A 5 3.46 3.74 -4.70
CA ALA A 5 3.06 4.64 -3.63
C ALA A 5 2.98 3.85 -2.32
N ILE A 6 3.64 4.33 -1.29
CA ILE A 6 3.58 3.76 0.07
C ILE A 6 2.73 4.68 0.93
N ILE A 7 1.57 4.20 1.35
CA ILE A 7 0.62 4.94 2.18
C ILE A 7 0.60 4.29 3.56
N ASP A 8 1.38 4.84 4.49
CA ASP A 8 1.55 4.30 5.83
C ASP A 8 2.02 5.43 6.75
N ASP A 9 1.38 5.59 7.91
CA ASP A 9 1.76 6.61 8.89
C ASP A 9 2.99 6.21 9.72
N ASP A 10 3.37 4.95 9.71
CA ASP A 10 4.58 4.47 10.37
C ASP A 10 5.79 4.82 9.50
N ILE A 11 6.50 5.86 9.89
CA ILE A 11 7.65 6.36 9.14
C ILE A 11 8.74 5.30 9.03
N HIS A 12 8.97 4.54 10.10
CA HIS A 12 10.02 3.52 10.13
C HIS A 12 9.74 2.39 9.13
N ILE A 13 8.52 1.87 9.14
CA ILE A 13 8.11 0.82 8.18
C ILE A 13 8.20 1.35 6.76
N GLY A 14 7.70 2.56 6.53
CA GLY A 14 7.74 3.17 5.21
C GLY A 14 9.16 3.40 4.71
N ASP A 15 10.09 3.80 5.60
CA ASP A 15 11.49 3.99 5.22
C ASP A 15 12.14 2.67 4.82
N ILE A 16 11.87 1.59 5.56
CA ILE A 16 12.41 0.27 5.24
C ILE A 16 11.87 -0.21 3.89
N LEU A 17 10.58 -0.09 3.66
CA LEU A 17 9.97 -0.46 2.39
C LEU A 17 10.55 0.36 1.23
N ARG A 18 10.70 1.66 1.42
CA ARG A 18 11.27 2.53 0.41
C ARG A 18 12.69 2.11 0.04
N GLU A 19 13.51 1.81 1.04
CA GLU A 19 14.89 1.38 0.81
C GLU A 19 14.93 0.11 -0.04
N VAL A 20 14.13 -0.90 0.33
CA VAL A 20 14.06 -2.16 -0.40
C VAL A 20 13.59 -1.93 -1.84
N LEU A 21 12.55 -1.13 -2.03
CA LEU A 21 11.98 -0.89 -3.36
C LEU A 21 12.89 -0.08 -4.26
N VAL A 22 13.58 0.92 -3.70
CA VAL A 22 14.54 1.72 -4.45
C VAL A 22 15.71 0.84 -4.91
N GLN A 23 16.17 -0.08 -4.07
CA GLN A 23 17.22 -1.02 -4.44
C GLN A 23 16.80 -1.96 -5.56
N GLU A 24 15.50 -2.28 -5.65
CA GLU A 24 14.93 -3.10 -6.71
C GLU A 24 14.66 -2.30 -8.00
N GLY A 25 14.94 -1.03 -8.02
CA GLY A 25 14.79 -0.18 -9.21
C GLY A 25 13.47 0.54 -9.34
N TYR A 26 12.66 0.57 -8.28
CA TYR A 26 11.38 1.29 -8.29
C TYR A 26 11.55 2.75 -7.86
N SER A 27 10.68 3.61 -8.38
CA SER A 27 10.49 4.96 -7.86
C SER A 27 9.42 4.91 -6.76
N VAL A 28 9.58 5.67 -5.69
CA VAL A 28 8.67 5.59 -4.53
C VAL A 28 8.06 6.95 -4.22
N LEU A 29 6.74 6.95 -4.03
CA LEU A 29 5.98 8.09 -3.51
C LEU A 29 5.49 7.74 -2.11
N ARG A 30 5.37 8.74 -1.25
CA ARG A 30 4.99 8.54 0.16
C ARG A 30 3.80 9.40 0.54
N ALA A 31 2.87 8.81 1.31
CA ALA A 31 1.80 9.53 1.99
C ALA A 31 1.66 8.97 3.42
N TYR A 32 1.35 9.83 4.37
CA TYR A 32 1.37 9.49 5.80
C TYR A 32 -0.02 9.51 6.44
N SER A 33 -1.04 9.82 5.65
CA SER A 33 -2.43 9.83 6.09
C SER A 33 -3.35 9.53 4.92
N GLY A 34 -4.61 9.23 5.21
CA GLY A 34 -5.59 9.01 4.16
C GLY A 34 -5.83 10.25 3.32
N THR A 35 -5.85 11.42 3.94
CA THR A 35 -6.03 12.69 3.23
C THR A 35 -4.85 12.97 2.29
N GLU A 36 -3.62 12.78 2.79
CA GLU A 36 -2.43 12.91 1.94
C GLU A 36 -2.44 11.91 0.79
N ALA A 37 -2.93 10.69 1.05
CA ALA A 37 -3.01 9.66 0.02
C ALA A 37 -3.93 10.09 -1.12
N LEU A 38 -5.10 10.63 -0.82
CA LEU A 38 -6.02 11.10 -1.84
C LEU A 38 -5.42 12.24 -2.65
N TYR A 39 -4.73 13.17 -1.99
CA TYR A 39 -4.05 14.26 -2.68
C TYR A 39 -2.94 13.73 -3.60
N LEU A 40 -2.11 12.83 -3.07
CA LEU A 40 -1.03 12.22 -3.84
C LEU A 40 -1.56 11.53 -5.10
N LEU A 41 -2.63 10.76 -4.96
CA LEU A 41 -3.23 10.02 -6.06
C LEU A 41 -3.95 10.92 -7.06
N SER A 42 -4.36 12.12 -6.64
CA SER A 42 -4.94 13.10 -7.55
C SER A 42 -3.87 13.73 -8.46
N GLN A 43 -2.62 13.75 -8.04
CA GLN A 43 -1.52 14.37 -8.76
C GLN A 43 -0.62 13.34 -9.46
N ASN A 44 -0.70 12.09 -9.11
CA ASN A 44 0.19 11.04 -9.59
C ASN A 44 -0.60 9.77 -9.86
N LYS A 45 -0.13 8.97 -10.83
CA LYS A 45 -0.71 7.66 -11.11
C LYS A 45 0.38 6.60 -10.94
N PRO A 46 0.58 6.11 -9.70
CA PRO A 46 1.57 5.06 -9.49
C PRO A 46 1.13 3.74 -10.13
N ASP A 47 2.07 2.84 -10.32
CA ASP A 47 1.80 1.52 -10.90
C ASP A 47 1.27 0.54 -9.87
N LEU A 48 1.55 0.79 -8.59
CA LEU A 48 1.11 -0.03 -7.47
C LEU A 48 0.98 0.83 -6.22
N VAL A 49 0.03 0.49 -5.36
CA VAL A 49 -0.15 1.16 -4.07
C VAL A 49 0.00 0.13 -2.95
N LEU A 50 0.84 0.44 -1.97
CA LEU A 50 0.91 -0.28 -0.70
C LEU A 50 0.15 0.56 0.32
N LEU A 51 -0.93 0.04 0.85
CA LEU A 51 -1.88 0.80 1.66
C LEU A 51 -2.05 0.19 3.05
N ASP A 52 -1.68 0.94 4.08
CA ASP A 52 -2.00 0.58 5.46
C ASP A 52 -3.47 0.92 5.74
N LEU A 53 -4.15 0.04 6.44
CA LEU A 53 -5.55 0.27 6.83
C LEU A 53 -5.69 1.24 7.99
N MET A 54 -4.71 1.27 8.89
CA MET A 54 -4.76 2.10 10.10
C MET A 54 -4.06 3.44 9.86
N LEU A 55 -4.79 4.38 9.26
CA LEU A 55 -4.26 5.69 8.94
C LEU A 55 -4.98 6.77 9.75
N PRO A 56 -4.30 7.87 10.11
CA PRO A 56 -4.98 9.04 10.67
C PRO A 56 -5.83 9.72 9.60
N GLY A 57 -6.88 10.39 10.04
CA GLY A 57 -7.84 11.02 9.13
C GLY A 57 -8.74 9.98 8.49
N LEU A 58 -8.66 9.82 7.17
CA LEU A 58 -9.38 8.76 6.47
C LEU A 58 -8.64 7.44 6.65
N SER A 59 -9.35 6.38 7.02
CA SER A 59 -8.77 5.05 7.12
C SER A 59 -8.39 4.51 5.74
N GLY A 60 -7.53 3.49 5.72
CA GLY A 60 -7.19 2.84 4.45
C GLY A 60 -8.42 2.24 3.76
N GLU A 61 -9.38 1.76 4.55
CA GLU A 61 -10.64 1.22 4.01
C GLU A 61 -11.46 2.30 3.31
N GLU A 62 -11.41 3.53 3.80
CA GLU A 62 -12.09 4.68 3.17
C GLU A 62 -11.32 5.17 1.93
N VAL A 63 -10.01 5.02 1.91
CA VAL A 63 -9.17 5.43 0.78
C VAL A 63 -9.31 4.45 -0.39
N LEU A 64 -9.41 3.15 -0.10
CA LEU A 64 -9.40 2.10 -1.11
C LEU A 64 -10.40 2.31 -2.27
N PRO A 65 -11.68 2.69 -2.01
CA PRO A 65 -12.62 2.89 -3.12
C PRO A 65 -12.26 4.03 -4.06
N HIS A 66 -11.39 4.95 -3.63
CA HIS A 66 -10.96 6.08 -4.45
C HIS A 66 -9.78 5.73 -5.36
N ILE A 67 -9.21 4.53 -5.22
CA ILE A 67 -8.09 4.09 -6.04
C ILE A 67 -8.65 3.27 -7.20
N GLU A 68 -8.66 3.85 -8.39
CA GLU A 68 -9.20 3.20 -9.59
C GLU A 68 -8.07 2.79 -10.53
N ASN A 69 -8.18 1.59 -11.07
CA ASN A 69 -7.28 1.07 -12.12
C ASN A 69 -5.81 0.96 -11.70
N ILE A 70 -5.55 0.92 -10.40
CA ILE A 70 -4.22 0.72 -9.84
C ILE A 70 -4.31 -0.44 -8.85
N PRO A 71 -3.49 -1.48 -8.99
CA PRO A 71 -3.50 -2.58 -8.01
C PRO A 71 -3.06 -2.08 -6.64
N VAL A 72 -3.75 -2.55 -5.60
CA VAL A 72 -3.51 -2.16 -4.22
C VAL A 72 -3.20 -3.40 -3.40
N ILE A 73 -2.07 -3.39 -2.71
CA ILE A 73 -1.73 -4.40 -1.71
C ILE A 73 -1.95 -3.76 -0.35
N VAL A 74 -2.85 -4.35 0.42
CA VAL A 74 -3.19 -3.84 1.76
C VAL A 74 -2.21 -4.40 2.79
N LEU A 75 -1.70 -3.52 3.66
CA LEU A 75 -0.82 -3.87 4.76
C LEU A 75 -1.60 -3.65 6.05
N SER A 76 -1.70 -4.68 6.90
CA SER A 76 -2.44 -4.53 8.17
C SER A 76 -1.95 -5.49 9.24
N ALA A 77 -1.91 -5.00 10.49
CA ALA A 77 -1.65 -5.84 11.65
C ALA A 77 -2.91 -6.63 12.05
N LYS A 78 -4.08 -6.21 11.57
CA LYS A 78 -5.38 -6.75 11.99
C LYS A 78 -6.11 -7.31 10.79
N VAL A 79 -5.84 -8.58 10.47
CA VAL A 79 -6.52 -9.22 9.33
C VAL A 79 -7.04 -10.59 9.76
N ASP A 80 -8.35 -10.71 9.93
CA ASP A 80 -9.00 -12.01 10.04
C ASP A 80 -9.58 -12.41 8.67
N VAL A 81 -10.23 -13.59 8.60
CA VAL A 81 -10.76 -14.10 7.33
C VAL A 81 -11.82 -13.17 6.75
N GLN A 82 -12.69 -12.62 7.60
CA GLN A 82 -13.76 -11.74 7.13
C GLN A 82 -13.21 -10.41 6.61
N ASP A 83 -12.20 -9.86 7.28
CA ASP A 83 -11.53 -8.64 6.82
C ASP A 83 -10.88 -8.84 5.46
N LYS A 84 -10.24 -10.00 5.26
CA LYS A 84 -9.62 -10.35 3.97
C LYS A 84 -10.65 -10.37 2.84
N VAL A 85 -11.78 -11.01 3.07
CA VAL A 85 -12.86 -11.08 2.08
C VAL A 85 -13.37 -9.68 1.76
N ASN A 86 -13.62 -8.86 2.79
CA ASN A 86 -14.12 -7.51 2.61
C ASN A 86 -13.14 -6.63 1.83
N LEU A 87 -11.85 -6.76 2.09
CA LEU A 87 -10.81 -6.00 1.38
C LEU A 87 -10.75 -6.38 -0.10
N LEU A 88 -10.79 -7.66 -0.40
CA LEU A 88 -10.77 -8.12 -1.79
C LEU A 88 -12.03 -7.68 -2.54
N LEU A 89 -13.19 -7.75 -1.90
CA LEU A 89 -14.45 -7.27 -2.49
C LEU A 89 -14.43 -5.75 -2.66
N GLY A 90 -13.72 -5.03 -1.80
CA GLY A 90 -13.58 -3.58 -1.88
C GLY A 90 -12.58 -3.09 -2.92
N GLY A 91 -11.86 -3.99 -3.59
CA GLY A 91 -10.96 -3.64 -4.67
C GLY A 91 -9.47 -3.90 -4.42
N ALA A 92 -9.09 -4.43 -3.26
CA ALA A 92 -7.68 -4.78 -3.02
C ALA A 92 -7.27 -5.96 -3.89
N ALA A 93 -6.08 -5.86 -4.50
CA ALA A 93 -5.53 -6.95 -5.29
C ALA A 93 -4.95 -8.05 -4.40
N ASP A 94 -4.43 -7.67 -3.24
CA ASP A 94 -3.83 -8.60 -2.28
C ASP A 94 -3.74 -7.91 -0.92
N TYR A 95 -3.28 -8.65 0.08
CA TYR A 95 -3.05 -8.11 1.42
C TYR A 95 -1.86 -8.81 2.05
N MET A 96 -1.23 -8.15 3.03
CA MET A 96 -0.17 -8.73 3.85
C MET A 96 -0.40 -8.37 5.30
N THR A 97 -0.16 -9.33 6.19
CA THR A 97 -0.30 -9.12 7.63
C THR A 97 1.02 -8.62 8.22
N LYS A 98 0.97 -7.58 9.03
CA LYS A 98 2.13 -7.10 9.78
C LYS A 98 2.34 -7.96 11.04
N PRO A 99 3.57 -8.25 11.47
CA PRO A 99 4.82 -7.90 10.80
C PRO A 99 5.06 -8.79 9.57
N PHE A 100 5.73 -8.25 8.57
CA PHE A 100 6.04 -8.98 7.35
C PHE A 100 7.51 -8.80 7.00
N ASP A 101 8.03 -9.75 6.21
CA ASP A 101 9.37 -9.63 5.65
C ASP A 101 9.31 -8.67 4.45
N THR A 102 10.06 -7.57 4.52
CA THR A 102 10.09 -6.57 3.45
C THR A 102 10.55 -7.15 2.12
N LYS A 103 11.39 -8.17 2.15
CA LYS A 103 11.80 -8.87 0.93
C LYS A 103 10.66 -9.66 0.32
N ALA A 104 9.74 -10.18 1.14
CA ALA A 104 8.58 -10.90 0.65
C ALA A 104 7.63 -9.97 -0.12
N VAL A 105 7.50 -8.72 0.29
CA VAL A 105 6.72 -7.72 -0.45
C VAL A 105 7.24 -7.58 -1.87
N SER A 106 8.54 -7.33 -2.01
CA SER A 106 9.19 -7.17 -3.31
C SER A 106 9.12 -8.45 -4.14
N TYR A 107 9.47 -9.58 -3.53
CA TYR A 107 9.65 -10.83 -4.24
C TYR A 107 8.34 -11.50 -4.63
N THR A 108 7.40 -11.60 -3.69
CA THR A 108 6.19 -12.40 -3.87
C THR A 108 5.06 -11.59 -4.52
N HIS A 109 4.91 -10.33 -4.13
CA HIS A 109 3.76 -9.52 -4.51
C HIS A 109 4.05 -8.58 -5.68
N LEU A 110 5.18 -7.87 -5.66
CA LEU A 110 5.50 -6.89 -6.69
C LEU A 110 5.89 -7.53 -8.01
N ARG A 111 6.63 -8.63 -7.97
CA ARG A 111 7.06 -9.30 -9.21
C ARG A 111 5.93 -10.08 -9.89
N ALA A 112 4.87 -10.39 -9.14
CA ALA A 112 3.69 -11.05 -9.70
C ALA A 112 2.73 -10.06 -10.39
N HIS A 113 2.89 -8.79 -10.13
CA HIS A 113 2.08 -7.72 -10.68
C HIS A 113 2.93 -6.84 -11.59
#